data_0c52e867f313361042ea44b366cc67f1
#
_entry.id   0c52e867f313361042ea44b366cc67f1
#
_cell.length_a   1.000
_cell.length_b   1.000
_cell.length_c   1.000
_cell.angle_alpha   90.00
_cell.angle_beta   90.00
_cell.angle_gamma   90.00
#
_symmetry.space_group_name_H-M   'P 1'
#
loop_
_entity.id
_entity.type
_entity.pdbx_description
1 polymer ?
#
loop_
_entity_poly.entity_id
_entity_poly.type
_entity_poly.pdbx_seq_one_letter_code
_entity_poly.pdbx_strand_id
1 'polypeptide(L)'
;HPDDKITVLNLFEERLPFFDLKLASAASRLFKGEELLGDDAAHAQRLQEYLNGFLDADKVVFSFPMWNLTVPAPLHNYMDYLAQAGQTFRYTAEGSIGLVEGKQVLLIHSRGGDYSTKDKAPSEHAVRYMLDLLAFFGINDVSTVILEGHQQYPERASELIDQALLACKQMGERF
;
A
#
# COMPACT_ATOMS: atom_id res chain seq x y z
N HIS A 1 13.27 -14.88 -3.12
CA HIS A 1 14.06 -16.08 -2.83
C HIS A 1 13.32 -17.33 -3.33
N PRO A 2 14.04 -18.43 -3.70
CA PRO A 2 13.41 -19.60 -4.31
C PRO A 2 12.35 -20.29 -3.45
N ASP A 3 12.45 -20.15 -2.14
CA ASP A 3 11.57 -20.80 -1.17
C ASP A 3 10.42 -19.91 -0.69
N ASP A 4 10.37 -18.64 -1.14
CA ASP A 4 9.32 -17.72 -0.74
C ASP A 4 7.98 -18.10 -1.39
N LYS A 5 6.93 -18.15 -0.58
CA LYS A 5 5.56 -18.30 -1.07
C LYS A 5 5.03 -16.93 -1.48
N ILE A 6 4.88 -16.72 -2.78
CA ILE A 6 4.40 -15.44 -3.34
C ILE A 6 2.90 -15.52 -3.62
N THR A 7 2.14 -14.58 -3.07
CA THR A 7 0.74 -14.34 -3.43
C THR A 7 0.66 -13.01 -4.18
N VAL A 8 0.08 -13.02 -5.38
CA VAL A 8 -0.10 -11.83 -6.20
C VAL A 8 -1.55 -11.38 -6.13
N LEU A 9 -1.76 -10.11 -5.79
CA LEU A 9 -3.07 -9.47 -5.71
C LEU A 9 -3.15 -8.35 -6.75
N ASN A 10 -3.94 -8.53 -7.81
CA ASN A 10 -4.21 -7.49 -8.80
C ASN A 10 -5.44 -6.69 -8.40
N LEU A 11 -5.24 -5.54 -7.77
CA LEU A 11 -6.31 -4.71 -7.24
C LEU A 11 -7.31 -4.19 -8.29
N PHE A 12 -6.93 -4.17 -9.56
CA PHE A 12 -7.84 -3.80 -10.67
C PHE A 12 -8.79 -4.94 -11.05
N GLU A 13 -8.42 -6.20 -10.76
CA GLU A 13 -9.22 -7.39 -11.04
C GLU A 13 -10.06 -7.82 -9.83
N GLU A 14 -9.59 -7.54 -8.62
CA GLU A 14 -10.23 -7.95 -7.35
C GLU A 14 -11.63 -7.35 -7.14
N ARG A 15 -11.96 -6.23 -7.78
CA ARG A 15 -13.25 -5.55 -7.66
C ARG A 15 -13.67 -5.37 -6.20
N LEU A 16 -12.73 -4.88 -5.37
CA LEU A 16 -13.02 -4.56 -3.98
C LEU A 16 -14.20 -3.58 -3.89
N PRO A 17 -15.25 -3.87 -3.12
CA PRO A 17 -16.25 -2.87 -2.79
C PRO A 17 -15.59 -1.61 -2.23
N PHE A 18 -16.16 -0.45 -2.52
CA PHE A 18 -15.66 0.79 -1.92
C PHE A 18 -15.79 0.73 -0.40
N PHE A 19 -14.77 1.21 0.28
CA PHE A 19 -14.78 1.38 1.73
C PHE A 19 -15.67 2.59 2.07
N ASP A 20 -16.96 2.34 2.18
CA ASP A 20 -17.99 3.33 2.52
C ASP A 20 -18.34 3.31 4.01
N LEU A 21 -19.24 4.20 4.41
CA LEU A 21 -19.69 4.28 5.82
C LEU A 21 -20.33 2.99 6.33
N LYS A 22 -21.00 2.21 5.45
CA LYS A 22 -21.63 0.95 5.81
C LYS A 22 -20.55 -0.08 6.13
N LEU A 23 -19.55 -0.22 5.25
CA LEU A 23 -18.43 -1.13 5.48
C LEU A 23 -17.57 -0.72 6.69
N ALA A 24 -17.30 0.58 6.86
CA ALA A 24 -16.61 1.10 8.04
C ALA A 24 -17.35 0.77 9.36
N SER A 25 -18.66 0.90 9.36
CA SER A 25 -19.49 0.52 10.50
C SER A 25 -19.45 -0.99 10.77
N ALA A 26 -19.60 -1.81 9.73
CA ALA A 26 -19.54 -3.27 9.83
C ALA A 26 -18.16 -3.74 10.34
N ALA A 27 -17.06 -3.18 9.82
CA ALA A 27 -15.70 -3.46 10.28
C ALA A 27 -15.52 -3.12 11.76
N SER A 28 -15.97 -1.92 12.18
CA SER A 28 -15.89 -1.51 13.58
C SER A 28 -16.65 -2.43 14.52
N ARG A 29 -17.82 -2.91 14.11
CA ARG A 29 -18.62 -3.87 14.89
C ARG A 29 -17.96 -5.24 14.96
N LEU A 30 -17.45 -5.74 13.82
CA LEU A 30 -16.71 -6.99 13.75
C LEU A 30 -15.55 -7.01 14.75
N PHE A 31 -14.71 -5.97 14.74
CA PHE A 31 -13.52 -5.90 15.60
C PHE A 31 -13.86 -5.64 17.09
N LYS A 32 -15.10 -5.28 17.40
CA LYS A 32 -15.64 -5.28 18.77
C LYS A 32 -16.23 -6.63 19.21
N GLY A 33 -16.22 -7.63 18.32
CA GLY A 33 -16.77 -8.96 18.58
C GLY A 33 -18.31 -9.03 18.47
N GLU A 34 -18.95 -8.06 17.81
CA GLU A 34 -20.37 -8.09 17.55
C GLU A 34 -20.69 -9.09 16.44
N GLU A 35 -21.80 -9.81 16.58
CA GLU A 35 -22.31 -10.68 15.52
C GLU A 35 -22.88 -9.83 14.37
N LEU A 36 -22.43 -10.14 13.15
CA LEU A 36 -22.93 -9.52 11.91
C LEU A 36 -23.75 -10.53 11.12
N LEU A 37 -24.78 -10.04 10.43
CA LEU A 37 -25.68 -10.88 9.62
C LEU A 37 -25.80 -10.31 8.19
N GLY A 38 -26.17 -11.20 7.25
CA GLY A 38 -26.45 -10.82 5.87
C GLY A 38 -25.25 -10.19 5.16
N ASP A 39 -25.50 -9.16 4.37
CA ASP A 39 -24.48 -8.48 3.56
C ASP A 39 -23.37 -7.84 4.40
N ASP A 40 -23.68 -7.34 5.60
CA ASP A 40 -22.70 -6.75 6.51
C ASP A 40 -21.67 -7.80 6.95
N ALA A 41 -22.11 -9.03 7.24
CA ALA A 41 -21.21 -10.14 7.56
C ALA A 41 -20.31 -10.51 6.37
N ALA A 42 -20.87 -10.63 5.17
CA ALA A 42 -20.11 -10.98 3.97
C ALA A 42 -19.04 -9.92 3.61
N HIS A 43 -19.40 -8.63 3.72
CA HIS A 43 -18.45 -7.54 3.44
C HIS A 43 -17.36 -7.45 4.51
N ALA A 44 -17.72 -7.59 5.78
CA ALA A 44 -16.76 -7.57 6.88
C ALA A 44 -15.82 -8.79 6.84
N GLN A 45 -16.32 -9.96 6.48
CA GLN A 45 -15.49 -11.16 6.28
C GLN A 45 -14.46 -10.93 5.16
N ARG A 46 -14.89 -10.37 4.03
CA ARG A 46 -13.98 -10.08 2.91
C ARG A 46 -12.91 -9.07 3.31
N LEU A 47 -13.27 -8.03 4.06
CA LEU A 47 -12.29 -7.09 4.62
C LEU A 47 -11.26 -7.82 5.50
N GLN A 48 -11.74 -8.70 6.38
CA GLN A 48 -10.87 -9.49 7.26
C GLN A 48 -9.91 -10.39 6.48
N GLU A 49 -10.36 -10.99 5.39
CA GLU A 49 -9.51 -11.84 4.52
C GLU A 49 -8.35 -11.03 3.92
N TYR A 50 -8.60 -9.83 3.38
CA TYR A 50 -7.55 -8.96 2.84
C TYR A 50 -6.62 -8.44 3.94
N LEU A 51 -7.18 -8.04 5.08
CA LEU A 51 -6.39 -7.59 6.22
C LEU A 51 -5.48 -8.70 6.76
N ASN A 52 -6.02 -9.92 6.94
CA ASN A 52 -5.23 -11.07 7.37
C ASN A 52 -4.12 -11.41 6.37
N GLY A 53 -4.43 -11.42 5.07
CA GLY A 53 -3.42 -11.64 4.04
C GLY A 53 -2.27 -10.63 4.09
N PHE A 54 -2.56 -9.38 4.43
CA PHE A 54 -1.54 -8.37 4.67
C PHE A 54 -0.79 -8.62 6.00
N LEU A 55 -1.49 -8.92 7.09
CA LEU A 55 -0.87 -9.11 8.40
C LEU A 55 0.01 -10.36 8.47
N ASP A 56 -0.39 -11.44 7.79
CA ASP A 56 0.32 -12.72 7.77
C ASP A 56 1.57 -12.73 6.87
N ALA A 57 1.67 -11.79 5.93
CA ALA A 57 2.83 -11.69 5.05
C ALA A 57 4.04 -11.09 5.80
N ASP A 58 5.19 -11.74 5.72
CA ASP A 58 6.45 -11.21 6.27
C ASP A 58 6.95 -10.00 5.46
N LYS A 59 6.76 -10.05 4.15
CA LYS A 59 7.20 -9.05 3.17
C LYS A 59 6.05 -8.66 2.27
N VAL A 60 5.93 -7.38 1.95
CA VAL A 60 4.90 -6.87 1.03
C VAL A 60 5.51 -5.98 -0.03
N VAL A 61 5.15 -6.22 -1.29
CA VAL A 61 5.54 -5.37 -2.42
C VAL A 61 4.31 -4.66 -2.96
N PHE A 62 4.33 -3.33 -2.92
CA PHE A 62 3.33 -2.50 -3.61
C PHE A 62 3.93 -1.97 -4.91
N SER A 63 3.35 -2.37 -6.05
CA SER A 63 3.74 -1.87 -7.38
C SER A 63 2.59 -1.03 -7.96
N PHE A 64 2.85 0.27 -8.20
CA PHE A 64 1.80 1.21 -8.61
C PHE A 64 2.33 2.41 -9.39
N PRO A 65 1.56 2.93 -10.37
CA PRO A 65 1.86 4.20 -11.03
C PRO A 65 1.38 5.39 -10.22
N MET A 66 1.88 6.58 -10.54
CA MET A 66 1.24 7.83 -10.12
C MET A 66 0.06 8.14 -11.04
N TRP A 67 -1.12 8.32 -10.46
CA TRP A 67 -2.29 8.85 -11.15
C TRP A 67 -2.77 10.13 -10.43
N ASN A 68 -2.86 11.23 -11.18
CA ASN A 68 -3.33 12.51 -10.62
C ASN A 68 -2.61 12.90 -9.32
N LEU A 69 -1.27 12.80 -9.32
CA LEU A 69 -0.36 13.14 -8.23
C LEU A 69 -0.38 12.20 -7.01
N THR A 70 -1.20 11.16 -7.02
CA THR A 70 -1.36 10.22 -5.89
C THR A 70 -1.39 8.76 -6.37
N VAL A 71 -1.70 7.83 -5.47
CA VAL A 71 -1.90 6.41 -5.78
C VAL A 71 -3.19 6.20 -6.59
N PRO A 72 -3.29 5.13 -7.42
CA PRO A 72 -4.55 4.76 -8.08
C PRO A 72 -5.66 4.47 -7.06
N ALA A 73 -6.91 4.83 -7.40
CA ALA A 73 -8.07 4.64 -6.52
C ALA A 73 -8.24 3.19 -5.99
N PRO A 74 -7.99 2.11 -6.77
CA PRO A 74 -8.03 0.76 -6.21
C PRO A 74 -7.01 0.52 -5.10
N LEU A 75 -5.79 1.08 -5.20
CA LEU A 75 -4.79 0.97 -4.14
C LEU A 75 -5.21 1.79 -2.92
N HIS A 76 -5.74 3.00 -3.12
CA HIS A 76 -6.25 3.80 -2.01
C HIS A 76 -7.35 3.06 -1.25
N ASN A 77 -8.33 2.51 -1.99
CA ASN A 77 -9.40 1.70 -1.40
C ASN A 77 -8.86 0.48 -0.63
N TYR A 78 -7.85 -0.20 -1.16
CA TYR A 78 -7.20 -1.31 -0.46
C TYR A 78 -6.52 -0.87 0.84
N MET A 79 -5.85 0.29 0.83
CA MET A 79 -5.25 0.85 2.05
C MET A 79 -6.30 1.18 3.13
N ASP A 80 -7.53 1.60 2.73
CA ASP A 80 -8.64 1.79 3.66
C ASP A 80 -9.10 0.46 4.29
N TYR A 81 -9.02 -0.67 3.56
CA TYR A 81 -9.27 -2.01 4.12
C TYR A 81 -8.22 -2.38 5.18
N LEU A 82 -6.98 -1.96 5.00
CA LEU A 82 -5.90 -2.25 5.95
C LEU A 82 -5.92 -1.33 7.18
N ALA A 83 -6.46 -0.12 7.06
CA ALA A 83 -6.47 0.90 8.11
C ALA A 83 -7.58 0.62 9.14
N GLN A 84 -7.41 -0.44 9.95
CA GLN A 84 -8.41 -0.86 10.93
C GLN A 84 -7.92 -0.67 12.37
N ALA A 85 -8.66 0.14 13.13
CA ALA A 85 -8.35 0.40 14.54
C ALA A 85 -8.43 -0.90 15.38
N GLY A 86 -7.40 -1.15 16.18
CA GLY A 86 -7.25 -2.37 16.96
C GLY A 86 -6.58 -3.53 16.19
N GLN A 87 -6.30 -3.34 14.89
CA GLN A 87 -5.65 -4.31 14.03
C GLN A 87 -4.29 -3.81 13.52
N THR A 88 -4.25 -2.74 12.78
CA THR A 88 -3.01 -2.14 12.25
C THR A 88 -2.54 -0.94 13.04
N PHE A 89 -3.40 -0.30 13.78
CA PHE A 89 -3.09 0.81 14.69
C PHE A 89 -4.08 0.89 15.84
N ARG A 90 -3.77 1.67 16.87
CA ARG A 90 -4.70 2.03 17.96
C ARG A 90 -4.52 3.46 18.40
N TYR A 91 -5.57 4.05 18.92
CA TYR A 91 -5.52 5.35 19.60
C TYR A 91 -5.22 5.18 21.10
N THR A 92 -4.39 6.06 21.64
CA THR A 92 -4.08 6.18 23.07
C THR A 92 -4.26 7.64 23.51
N ALA A 93 -4.13 7.90 24.79
CA ALA A 93 -4.18 9.28 25.31
C ALA A 93 -3.00 10.14 24.79
N GLU A 94 -1.89 9.50 24.44
CA GLU A 94 -0.66 10.14 23.95
C GLU A 94 -0.62 10.25 22.42
N GLY A 95 -1.58 9.67 21.72
CA GLY A 95 -1.64 9.67 20.24
C GLY A 95 -1.92 8.29 19.65
N SER A 96 -1.66 8.14 18.35
CA SER A 96 -1.79 6.86 17.65
C SER A 96 -0.52 6.02 17.79
N ILE A 97 -0.71 4.71 17.91
CA ILE A 97 0.37 3.72 17.95
C ILE A 97 0.11 2.69 16.85
N GLY A 98 1.10 2.43 15.99
CA GLY A 98 1.06 1.33 15.02
C GLY A 98 1.20 -0.03 15.71
N LEU A 99 0.56 -1.04 15.16
CA LEU A 99 0.51 -2.39 15.74
C LEU A 99 1.20 -3.44 14.86
N VAL A 100 1.64 -3.06 13.66
CA VAL A 100 2.30 -4.00 12.71
C VAL A 100 3.82 -3.92 12.92
N GLU A 101 4.40 -5.00 13.42
CA GLU A 101 5.82 -5.09 13.69
C GLU A 101 6.53 -6.10 12.79
N GLY A 102 7.82 -5.87 12.53
CA GLY A 102 8.70 -6.82 11.84
C GLY A 102 8.44 -7.03 10.36
N LYS A 103 7.52 -6.26 9.75
CA LYS A 103 7.17 -6.35 8.33
C LYS A 103 8.08 -5.48 7.48
N GLN A 104 8.62 -6.06 6.40
CA GLN A 104 9.36 -5.33 5.37
C GLN A 104 8.44 -4.96 4.22
N VAL A 105 8.56 -3.73 3.71
CA VAL A 105 7.76 -3.26 2.57
C VAL A 105 8.66 -2.70 1.48
N LEU A 106 8.38 -3.08 0.24
CA LEU A 106 8.99 -2.50 -0.95
C LEU A 106 7.93 -1.77 -1.78
N LEU A 107 8.16 -0.48 -2.02
CA LEU A 107 7.36 0.31 -2.95
C LEU A 107 8.08 0.38 -4.31
N ILE A 108 7.44 -0.16 -5.35
CA ILE A 108 7.88 0.00 -6.75
C ILE A 108 6.92 0.99 -7.41
N HIS A 109 7.42 2.18 -7.70
CA HIS A 109 6.59 3.29 -8.13
C HIS A 109 7.03 3.83 -9.48
N SER A 110 6.07 4.09 -10.38
CA SER A 110 6.36 4.73 -11.67
C SER A 110 5.59 6.05 -11.84
N ARG A 111 6.28 7.06 -12.37
CA ARG A 111 5.71 8.38 -12.68
C ARG A 111 6.36 8.98 -13.93
N GLY A 112 5.54 9.52 -14.83
CA GLY A 112 6.01 10.03 -16.13
C GLY A 112 6.88 11.28 -16.03
N GLY A 113 6.57 12.16 -15.07
CA GLY A 113 7.35 13.38 -14.78
C GLY A 113 8.47 13.13 -13.78
N ASP A 114 9.42 14.05 -13.72
CA ASP A 114 10.46 14.11 -12.70
C ASP A 114 9.96 14.97 -11.53
N TYR A 115 9.77 14.34 -10.38
CA TYR A 115 9.32 14.97 -9.13
C TYR A 115 10.43 15.05 -8.08
N SER A 116 11.68 14.77 -8.45
CA SER A 116 12.84 14.94 -7.55
C SER A 116 13.24 16.40 -7.35
N THR A 117 12.78 17.30 -8.22
CA THR A 117 13.07 18.73 -8.17
C THR A 117 12.30 19.45 -7.05
N LYS A 118 12.91 20.49 -6.45
CA LYS A 118 12.33 21.23 -5.31
C LYS A 118 10.95 21.83 -5.58
N ASP A 119 10.68 22.23 -6.80
CA ASP A 119 9.41 22.84 -7.23
C ASP A 119 8.31 21.81 -7.43
N LYS A 120 8.64 20.58 -7.84
CA LYS A 120 7.67 19.50 -8.08
C LYS A 120 7.50 18.52 -6.92
N ALA A 121 8.54 18.31 -6.11
CA ALA A 121 8.49 17.43 -4.95
C ALA A 121 7.28 17.66 -4.03
N PRO A 122 6.82 18.89 -3.77
CA PRO A 122 5.62 19.13 -2.96
C PRO A 122 4.32 18.56 -3.56
N SER A 123 4.29 18.31 -4.88
CA SER A 123 3.13 17.75 -5.58
C SER A 123 3.18 16.21 -5.68
N GLU A 124 4.21 15.58 -5.14
CA GLU A 124 4.32 14.13 -5.07
C GLU A 124 3.60 13.62 -3.82
N HIS A 125 2.41 13.08 -4.00
CA HIS A 125 1.57 12.58 -2.89
C HIS A 125 1.48 11.06 -2.87
N ALA A 126 1.98 10.35 -3.89
CA ALA A 126 1.80 8.92 -4.02
C ALA A 126 2.71 8.12 -3.07
N VAL A 127 4.01 8.30 -3.18
CA VAL A 127 4.98 7.62 -2.29
C VAL A 127 4.87 8.16 -0.87
N ARG A 128 4.69 9.48 -0.73
CA ARG A 128 4.52 10.11 0.57
C ARG A 128 3.31 9.56 1.33
N TYR A 129 2.15 9.46 0.67
CA TYR A 129 0.95 8.86 1.26
C TYR A 129 1.22 7.44 1.75
N MET A 130 1.87 6.61 0.93
CA MET A 130 2.18 5.23 1.31
C MET A 130 3.13 5.18 2.51
N LEU A 131 4.18 5.99 2.53
CA LEU A 131 5.13 6.04 3.64
C LEU A 131 4.47 6.51 4.94
N ASP A 132 3.68 7.59 4.88
CA ASP A 132 2.99 8.13 6.05
C ASP A 132 1.99 7.12 6.64
N LEU A 133 1.23 6.41 5.77
CA LEU A 133 0.25 5.43 6.21
C LEU A 133 0.91 4.14 6.74
N LEU A 134 1.97 3.66 6.09
CA LEU A 134 2.73 2.50 6.58
C LEU A 134 3.39 2.80 7.93
N ALA A 135 3.96 3.99 8.09
CA ALA A 135 4.49 4.45 9.39
C ALA A 135 3.39 4.55 10.45
N PHE A 136 2.18 5.00 10.07
CA PHE A 136 1.02 5.01 10.97
C PHE A 136 0.61 3.60 11.42
N PHE A 137 0.80 2.57 10.58
CA PHE A 137 0.62 1.17 10.96
C PHE A 137 1.76 0.62 11.83
N GLY A 138 2.90 1.33 11.94
CA GLY A 138 4.09 0.89 12.68
C GLY A 138 5.18 0.29 11.79
N ILE A 139 4.99 0.30 10.47
CA ILE A 139 5.96 -0.25 9.51
C ILE A 139 6.96 0.82 9.13
N ASN A 140 8.21 0.68 9.58
CA ASN A 140 9.28 1.65 9.32
C ASN A 140 10.38 1.08 8.39
N ASP A 141 10.42 -0.23 8.17
CA ASP A 141 11.35 -0.87 7.21
C ASP A 141 10.71 -0.85 5.81
N VAL A 142 10.80 0.31 5.15
CA VAL A 142 10.24 0.54 3.82
C VAL A 142 11.34 0.95 2.85
N SER A 143 11.53 0.14 1.82
CA SER A 143 12.40 0.43 0.68
C SER A 143 11.59 0.96 -0.50
N THR A 144 12.21 1.78 -1.36
CA THR A 144 11.55 2.33 -2.55
C THR A 144 12.39 2.17 -3.79
N VAL A 145 11.77 1.80 -4.91
CA VAL A 145 12.32 1.91 -6.26
C VAL A 145 11.39 2.79 -7.08
N ILE A 146 11.92 3.86 -7.65
CA ILE A 146 11.14 4.85 -8.39
C ILE A 146 11.65 4.94 -9.82
N LEU A 147 10.76 4.68 -10.78
CA LEU A 147 10.93 5.03 -12.18
C LEU A 147 10.28 6.38 -12.43
N GLU A 148 11.08 7.42 -12.71
CA GLU A 148 10.57 8.75 -12.98
C GLU A 148 11.16 9.41 -14.21
N GLY A 149 10.46 10.38 -14.77
CA GLY A 149 10.94 11.22 -15.87
C GLY A 149 10.92 10.57 -17.25
N HIS A 150 10.56 9.31 -17.38
CA HIS A 150 10.59 8.57 -18.66
C HIS A 150 9.63 9.13 -19.72
N GLN A 151 8.58 9.86 -19.34
CA GLN A 151 7.73 10.59 -20.29
C GLN A 151 8.19 12.04 -20.49
N GLN A 152 8.77 12.64 -19.46
CA GLN A 152 9.29 14.01 -19.53
C GLN A 152 10.56 14.09 -20.39
N TYR A 153 11.38 13.02 -20.40
CA TYR A 153 12.64 12.90 -21.13
C TYR A 153 12.63 11.68 -22.06
N PRO A 154 11.84 11.69 -23.14
CA PRO A 154 11.61 10.52 -23.98
C PRO A 154 12.92 9.97 -24.62
N GLU A 155 13.91 10.84 -24.88
CA GLU A 155 15.23 10.46 -25.38
C GLU A 155 16.04 9.63 -24.39
N ARG A 156 15.72 9.70 -23.11
CA ARG A 156 16.36 8.93 -22.02
C ARG A 156 15.45 7.81 -21.47
N ALA A 157 14.27 7.62 -22.03
CA ALA A 157 13.28 6.71 -21.46
C ALA A 157 13.82 5.28 -21.29
N SER A 158 14.51 4.74 -22.29
CA SER A 158 15.11 3.40 -22.22
C SER A 158 16.14 3.30 -21.09
N GLU A 159 17.05 4.28 -20.99
CA GLU A 159 18.06 4.34 -19.93
C GLU A 159 17.40 4.34 -18.53
N LEU A 160 16.38 5.19 -18.33
CA LEU A 160 15.69 5.32 -17.04
C LEU A 160 14.95 4.03 -16.67
N ILE A 161 14.33 3.36 -17.64
CA ILE A 161 13.67 2.07 -17.43
C ILE A 161 14.69 0.99 -17.06
N ASP A 162 15.81 0.89 -17.78
CA ASP A 162 16.84 -0.10 -17.51
C ASP A 162 17.46 0.10 -16.12
N GLN A 163 17.69 1.36 -15.71
CA GLN A 163 18.17 1.69 -14.37
C GLN A 163 17.17 1.26 -13.29
N ALA A 164 15.88 1.51 -13.48
CA ALA A 164 14.83 1.10 -12.54
C ALA A 164 14.71 -0.43 -12.45
N LEU A 165 14.79 -1.14 -13.58
CA LEU A 165 14.78 -2.61 -13.61
C LEU A 165 15.99 -3.20 -12.88
N LEU A 166 17.18 -2.62 -13.08
CA LEU A 166 18.37 -3.03 -12.34
C LEU A 166 18.22 -2.80 -10.84
N ALA A 167 17.67 -1.64 -10.44
CA ALA A 167 17.40 -1.34 -9.03
C ALA A 167 16.39 -2.32 -8.42
N CYS A 168 15.32 -2.66 -9.13
CA CYS A 168 14.35 -3.68 -8.70
C CYS A 168 15.03 -5.04 -8.49
N LYS A 169 15.89 -5.47 -9.42
CA LYS A 169 16.62 -6.73 -9.30
C LYS A 169 17.52 -6.75 -8.06
N GLN A 170 18.34 -5.70 -7.89
CA GLN A 170 19.23 -5.57 -6.73
C GLN A 170 18.47 -5.51 -5.41
N MET A 171 17.30 -4.86 -5.40
CA MET A 171 16.45 -4.80 -4.23
C MET A 171 15.85 -6.18 -3.93
N GLY A 172 15.35 -6.90 -4.93
CA GLY A 172 14.80 -8.24 -4.76
C GLY A 172 15.81 -9.29 -4.25
N GLU A 173 17.12 -9.08 -4.49
CA GLU A 173 18.18 -9.94 -3.93
C GLU A 173 18.41 -9.71 -2.42
N ARG A 174 17.99 -8.56 -1.88
CA ARG A 174 18.17 -8.15 -0.48
C ARG A 174 16.87 -8.19 0.33
N PHE A 175 15.77 -8.12 -0.35
CA PHE A 175 14.40 -8.13 0.19
C PHE A 175 13.90 -9.58 0.45
#